data_9193170c6ff4c2de66d3993ef206d3a2
#
_entry.id   9193170c6ff4c2de66d3993ef206d3a2
#
_cell.length_a   1.000
_cell.length_b   1.000
_cell.length_c   1.000
_cell.angle_alpha   90.00
_cell.angle_beta   90.00
_cell.angle_gamma   90.00
#
_symmetry.space_group_name_H-M   'P 1'
#
loop_
_entity.id
_entity.type
_entity.pdbx_description
1 polymer ?
#
loop_
_entity_poly.entity_id
_entity_poly.type
_entity_poly.pdbx_seq_one_letter_code
_entity_poly.pdbx_strand_id
1 'polypeptide(L)'
;HRLIRRQRQMCIRDSSCSKDENNNSNNFATGIVELPALRNGANDVFVTHYTTFNGQKVTSFSMEYDKSKKHSRWIAFRFDNQTKQQNVSRSDEPFDADPAIGSQYQRVQADFGKQGYDRGHLCASADRLYSREVNEQTFYYTNMSPQRNKFNTGIWLTLEGQVQSWGRSCTSSDTLYVVKGGTIDKEDQIRGYISNDRSKPIPRYYYMALLFKKGDSFKAIAFWMEHTDSPKSTKLVDYALSIDELEEKTGIDFFPSLNDNLENALEATYSTKAWPGLE
;
A
#
# COMPACT_ATOMS: atom_id res chain seq x y z
N HIS A 1 -4.55 -18.08 8.77
CA HIS A 1 -6.00 -17.91 8.62
C HIS A 1 -6.74 -17.94 9.95
N ARG A 2 -6.77 -19.06 10.68
CA ARG A 2 -7.52 -19.17 11.95
C ARG A 2 -7.03 -18.25 13.08
N LEU A 3 -5.76 -17.86 13.11
CA LEU A 3 -5.18 -16.99 14.15
C LEU A 3 -5.54 -15.51 13.94
N ILE A 4 -5.49 -15.03 12.70
CA ILE A 4 -5.86 -13.64 12.36
C ILE A 4 -7.36 -13.43 12.65
N ARG A 5 -8.22 -14.38 12.29
CA ARG A 5 -9.66 -14.32 12.57
C ARG A 5 -10.01 -14.36 14.06
N ARG A 6 -9.23 -15.07 14.90
CA ARG A 6 -9.45 -15.04 16.37
C ARG A 6 -9.16 -13.68 16.98
N GLN A 7 -8.19 -12.94 16.44
CA GLN A 7 -7.92 -11.55 16.87
C GLN A 7 -9.07 -10.60 16.48
N ARG A 8 -9.67 -10.76 15.29
CA ARG A 8 -10.88 -10.01 14.89
C ARG A 8 -12.05 -10.19 15.86
N GLN A 9 -12.36 -11.42 16.26
CA GLN A 9 -13.46 -11.69 17.18
C GLN A 9 -13.26 -11.13 18.59
N MET A 10 -12.02 -10.94 19.03
CA MET A 10 -11.72 -10.33 20.34
C MET A 10 -11.86 -8.80 20.34
N CYS A 11 -11.55 -8.11 19.23
CA CYS A 11 -11.69 -6.65 19.13
C CYS A 11 -13.15 -6.17 19.01
N ILE A 12 -14.07 -7.01 18.51
CA ILE A 12 -15.50 -6.66 18.34
C ILE A 12 -16.30 -6.73 19.66
N ARG A 13 -15.79 -7.40 20.72
CA ARG A 13 -16.54 -7.60 21.96
C ARG A 13 -16.50 -6.45 22.95
N ASP A 14 -15.60 -5.46 22.78
CA ASP A 14 -15.41 -4.37 23.76
C ASP A 14 -15.95 -3.00 23.33
N SER A 15 -16.66 -2.90 22.20
CA SER A 15 -17.36 -1.67 21.83
C SER A 15 -18.86 -1.87 21.84
N SER A 16 -19.50 -1.34 22.88
CA SER A 16 -20.95 -1.21 22.96
C SER A 16 -21.47 -0.30 21.85
N CYS A 17 -22.09 -0.88 20.82
CA CYS A 17 -22.90 -0.14 19.85
C CYS A 17 -24.34 -0.66 19.88
N SER A 18 -25.27 0.26 20.07
CA SER A 18 -26.71 0.07 20.00
C SER A 18 -27.13 -0.42 18.61
N LYS A 19 -28.05 -1.38 18.59
CA LYS A 19 -28.70 -1.92 17.41
C LYS A 19 -29.62 -0.86 16.80
N ASP A 20 -29.39 -0.52 15.52
CA ASP A 20 -30.44 -0.04 14.63
C ASP A 20 -30.49 -0.97 13.41
N GLU A 21 -31.56 -1.75 13.34
CA GLU A 21 -31.89 -2.58 12.20
C GLU A 21 -32.42 -1.68 11.07
N ASN A 22 -31.64 -1.49 10.01
CA ASN A 22 -32.17 -1.09 8.71
C ASN A 22 -31.45 -1.87 7.61
N ASN A 23 -32.21 -2.79 7.00
CA ASN A 23 -31.86 -3.53 5.79
C ASN A 23 -31.57 -2.57 4.65
N ASN A 24 -30.30 -2.39 4.32
CA ASN A 24 -29.88 -1.98 3.00
C ASN A 24 -28.57 -2.73 2.68
N SER A 25 -28.57 -3.44 1.56
CA SER A 25 -27.46 -4.28 1.08
C SER A 25 -26.25 -3.42 0.70
N ASN A 26 -25.58 -2.87 1.69
CA ASN A 26 -24.28 -2.25 1.52
C ASN A 26 -23.21 -3.33 1.70
N ASN A 27 -22.46 -3.63 0.64
CA ASN A 27 -21.35 -4.58 0.61
C ASN A 27 -20.13 -4.11 1.43
N PHE A 28 -20.28 -3.07 2.25
CA PHE A 28 -19.21 -2.51 3.05
C PHE A 28 -19.63 -2.45 4.53
N ALA A 29 -18.81 -3.00 5.41
CA ALA A 29 -18.76 -2.55 6.78
C ALA A 29 -18.29 -1.08 6.81
N THR A 30 -18.63 -0.32 7.85
CA THR A 30 -18.24 1.09 7.98
C THR A 30 -16.73 1.23 8.02
N GLY A 31 -16.10 1.79 6.95
CA GLY A 31 -14.65 1.99 6.90
C GLY A 31 -14.14 2.52 5.56
N ILE A 32 -12.87 2.86 5.53
CA ILE A 32 -12.14 3.23 4.31
C ILE A 32 -11.57 1.96 3.71
N VAL A 33 -12.03 1.58 2.53
CA VAL A 33 -11.82 0.25 1.92
C VAL A 33 -10.34 -0.08 1.69
N GLU A 34 -9.52 0.91 1.32
CA GLU A 34 -8.10 0.70 1.05
C GLU A 34 -7.24 0.44 2.30
N LEU A 35 -7.76 0.69 3.50
CA LEU A 35 -6.96 0.58 4.72
C LEU A 35 -6.89 -0.87 5.20
N PRO A 36 -5.68 -1.43 5.36
CA PRO A 36 -5.45 -2.64 6.13
C PRO A 36 -5.80 -2.47 7.61
N ALA A 37 -6.01 -3.57 8.32
CA ALA A 37 -6.12 -3.53 9.76
C ALA A 37 -4.84 -2.96 10.40
N LEU A 38 -5.02 -2.03 11.33
CA LEU A 38 -3.91 -1.43 12.06
C LEU A 38 -3.34 -2.39 13.09
N ARG A 39 -2.02 -2.48 13.18
CA ARG A 39 -1.34 -3.24 14.24
C ARG A 39 -1.50 -2.58 15.60
N ASN A 40 -1.58 -1.24 15.64
CA ASN A 40 -1.69 -0.44 16.87
C ASN A 40 -0.57 -0.72 17.89
N GLY A 41 0.64 -1.00 17.44
CA GLY A 41 1.81 -1.17 18.31
C GLY A 41 2.26 0.16 18.91
N ALA A 42 3.00 0.11 20.03
CA ALA A 42 3.46 1.31 20.76
C ALA A 42 4.29 2.29 19.91
N ASN A 43 4.94 1.80 18.85
CA ASN A 43 5.73 2.62 17.92
C ASN A 43 4.99 2.94 16.63
N ASP A 44 3.79 2.41 16.42
CA ASP A 44 3.02 2.61 15.20
C ASP A 44 2.26 3.93 15.24
N VAL A 45 2.24 4.61 14.11
CA VAL A 45 1.45 5.83 13.90
C VAL A 45 0.69 5.68 12.60
N PHE A 46 -0.63 5.87 12.66
CA PHE A 46 -1.47 5.98 11.48
C PHE A 46 -1.52 7.44 11.03
N VAL A 47 -1.20 7.68 9.76
CA VAL A 47 -1.22 9.02 9.15
C VAL A 47 -2.00 8.94 7.84
N THR A 48 -2.81 9.97 7.58
CA THR A 48 -3.44 10.20 6.28
C THR A 48 -3.08 11.59 5.78
N HIS A 49 -2.49 11.65 4.60
CA HIS A 49 -2.25 12.89 3.87
C HIS A 49 -3.45 13.24 3.00
N TYR A 50 -3.77 14.52 2.95
CA TYR A 50 -4.91 15.08 2.24
C TYR A 50 -4.48 16.25 1.36
N THR A 51 -5.33 16.56 0.40
CA THR A 51 -5.30 17.82 -0.34
C THR A 51 -6.72 18.37 -0.48
N THR A 52 -6.84 19.62 -0.86
CA THR A 52 -8.10 20.19 -1.37
C THR A 52 -8.05 20.13 -2.89
N PHE A 53 -8.92 19.35 -3.50
CA PHE A 53 -9.03 19.20 -4.93
C PHE A 53 -10.48 19.44 -5.38
N ASN A 54 -10.70 20.38 -6.32
CA ASN A 54 -12.04 20.82 -6.74
C ASN A 54 -12.97 21.21 -5.57
N GLY A 55 -12.41 21.88 -4.55
CA GLY A 55 -13.14 22.32 -3.36
C GLY A 55 -13.50 21.23 -2.36
N GLN A 56 -13.04 20.00 -2.57
CA GLN A 56 -13.27 18.87 -1.68
C GLN A 56 -11.95 18.38 -1.02
N LYS A 57 -12.05 17.92 0.22
CA LYS A 57 -10.94 17.25 0.89
C LYS A 57 -10.79 15.85 0.30
N VAL A 58 -9.65 15.57 -0.33
CA VAL A 58 -9.34 14.30 -0.99
C VAL A 58 -8.12 13.66 -0.35
N THR A 59 -8.20 12.37 -0.06
CA THR A 59 -7.05 11.60 0.45
C THR A 59 -5.99 11.45 -0.63
N SER A 60 -4.76 11.82 -0.30
CA SER A 60 -3.57 11.54 -1.11
C SER A 60 -3.15 10.07 -0.94
N PHE A 61 -2.76 9.72 0.25
CA PHE A 61 -2.47 8.35 0.70
C PHE A 61 -2.54 8.27 2.22
N SER A 62 -2.71 7.06 2.74
CA SER A 62 -2.62 6.74 4.17
C SER A 62 -1.47 5.77 4.41
N MET A 63 -0.93 5.75 5.62
CA MET A 63 0.15 4.83 6.01
C MET A 63 0.04 4.42 7.49
N GLU A 64 0.50 3.22 7.78
CA GLU A 64 0.91 2.83 9.13
C GLU A 64 2.43 2.86 9.20
N TYR A 65 2.97 3.79 9.99
CA TYR A 65 4.40 4.06 10.11
C TYR A 65 4.97 3.52 11.42
N ASP A 66 5.99 2.70 11.35
CA ASP A 66 6.74 2.23 12.52
C ASP A 66 7.90 3.18 12.83
N LYS A 67 7.75 4.00 13.88
CA LYS A 67 8.77 4.96 14.33
C LYS A 67 10.07 4.30 14.76
N SER A 68 10.00 3.08 15.30
CA SER A 68 11.20 2.34 15.74
C SER A 68 12.03 1.81 14.58
N LYS A 69 11.39 1.61 13.42
CA LYS A 69 12.02 1.11 12.19
C LYS A 69 12.20 2.20 11.13
N LYS A 70 11.71 3.40 11.41
CA LYS A 70 11.75 4.55 10.48
C LYS A 70 11.29 4.16 9.08
N HIS A 71 10.15 3.46 9.02
CA HIS A 71 9.63 2.90 7.77
C HIS A 71 8.12 2.70 7.83
N SER A 72 7.43 2.98 6.74
CA SER A 72 6.01 2.63 6.60
C SER A 72 5.86 1.13 6.45
N ARG A 73 5.01 0.51 7.29
CA ARG A 73 4.62 -0.88 7.16
C ARG A 73 3.89 -1.11 5.85
N TRP A 74 2.95 -0.21 5.55
CA TRP A 74 2.21 -0.14 4.31
C TRP A 74 1.82 1.30 4.01
N ILE A 75 1.56 1.56 2.74
CA ILE A 75 0.93 2.77 2.23
C ILE A 75 -0.27 2.36 1.40
N ALA A 76 -1.42 3.01 1.64
CA ALA A 76 -2.69 2.74 0.98
C ALA A 76 -3.23 3.97 0.26
N PHE A 77 -3.73 3.78 -0.93
CA PHE A 77 -4.35 4.82 -1.75
C PHE A 77 -5.30 4.21 -2.79
N ARG A 78 -6.00 5.05 -3.52
CA ARG A 78 -6.91 4.59 -4.57
C ARG A 78 -6.79 5.41 -5.84
N PHE A 79 -7.19 4.78 -6.93
CA PHE A 79 -7.53 5.44 -8.19
C PHE A 79 -9.05 5.38 -8.36
N ASP A 80 -9.67 6.53 -8.47
CA ASP A 80 -11.06 6.74 -8.80
C ASP A 80 -11.17 7.84 -9.87
N ASN A 81 -12.39 8.29 -10.19
CA ASN A 81 -12.60 9.30 -11.20
C ASN A 81 -11.87 10.63 -10.91
N GLN A 82 -11.59 10.94 -9.65
CA GLN A 82 -10.86 12.13 -9.22
C GLN A 82 -9.35 11.91 -9.23
N THR A 83 -8.90 10.87 -8.52
CA THR A 83 -7.50 10.65 -8.19
C THR A 83 -6.68 10.02 -9.32
N LYS A 84 -7.34 9.48 -10.36
CA LYS A 84 -6.69 8.96 -11.58
C LYS A 84 -6.14 10.03 -12.52
N GLN A 85 -6.51 11.29 -12.33
CA GLN A 85 -6.19 12.38 -13.24
C GLN A 85 -4.69 12.67 -13.27
N GLN A 86 -4.20 13.20 -14.40
CA GLN A 86 -2.81 13.55 -14.64
C GLN A 86 -2.74 15.02 -15.05
N ASN A 87 -2.96 15.91 -14.07
CA ASN A 87 -3.04 17.36 -14.28
C ASN A 87 -1.66 18.04 -14.14
N VAL A 88 -0.69 17.33 -13.55
CA VAL A 88 0.66 17.85 -13.32
C VAL A 88 1.71 16.81 -13.73
N SER A 89 2.90 17.27 -14.05
CA SER A 89 4.09 16.43 -14.19
C SER A 89 4.69 16.08 -12.83
N ARG A 90 5.61 15.12 -12.79
CA ARG A 90 6.43 14.82 -11.61
C ARG A 90 7.06 16.12 -11.08
N SER A 91 7.02 16.31 -9.77
CA SER A 91 7.67 17.43 -9.09
C SER A 91 9.20 17.34 -9.19
N ASP A 92 9.84 18.48 -9.35
CA ASP A 92 11.28 18.64 -9.25
C ASP A 92 11.72 19.04 -7.83
N GLU A 93 10.76 19.16 -6.89
CA GLU A 93 11.03 19.47 -5.49
C GLU A 93 11.86 18.37 -4.82
N PRO A 94 12.74 18.76 -3.90
CA PRO A 94 13.59 17.80 -3.21
C PRO A 94 12.78 16.89 -2.31
N PHE A 95 13.32 15.70 -2.02
CA PHE A 95 12.80 14.83 -0.96
C PHE A 95 12.93 15.53 0.40
N ASP A 96 11.89 15.44 1.20
CA ASP A 96 11.80 16.19 2.45
C ASP A 96 11.23 15.33 3.60
N ALA A 97 11.34 15.86 4.81
CA ALA A 97 10.74 15.28 5.99
C ALA A 97 9.21 15.41 5.92
N ASP A 98 8.53 14.35 6.33
CA ASP A 98 7.07 14.38 6.47
C ASP A 98 6.70 15.22 7.70
N PRO A 99 5.90 16.28 7.54
CA PRO A 99 5.49 17.13 8.67
C PRO A 99 4.62 16.40 9.71
N ALA A 100 3.99 15.25 9.33
CA ALA A 100 3.15 14.49 10.24
C ALA A 100 3.95 13.60 11.22
N ILE A 101 5.24 13.40 10.98
CA ILE A 101 6.11 12.52 11.80
C ILE A 101 7.30 13.34 12.31
N GLY A 102 7.63 13.24 13.60
CA GLY A 102 8.82 13.90 14.14
C GLY A 102 10.09 13.48 13.39
N SER A 103 10.95 14.45 13.05
CA SER A 103 12.14 14.23 12.20
C SER A 103 13.10 13.17 12.75
N GLN A 104 13.19 13.02 14.07
CA GLN A 104 14.01 12.00 14.74
C GLN A 104 13.56 10.56 14.42
N TYR A 105 12.32 10.38 14.01
CA TYR A 105 11.73 9.08 13.64
C TYR A 105 11.72 8.82 12.14
N GLN A 106 12.31 9.68 11.33
CA GLN A 106 12.35 9.54 9.88
C GLN A 106 13.73 9.14 9.37
N ARG A 107 13.78 8.60 8.18
CA ARG A 107 15.00 8.46 7.40
C ARG A 107 15.43 9.83 6.86
N VAL A 108 16.69 9.91 6.46
CA VAL A 108 17.26 11.09 5.82
C VAL A 108 17.95 10.70 4.51
N GLN A 109 18.30 11.67 3.69
CA GLN A 109 18.98 11.44 2.40
C GLN A 109 20.19 10.48 2.50
N ALA A 110 20.97 10.59 3.57
CA ALA A 110 22.18 9.78 3.77
C ALA A 110 21.89 8.27 3.97
N ASP A 111 20.66 7.91 4.27
CA ASP A 111 20.23 6.51 4.45
C ASP A 111 20.02 5.78 3.12
N PHE A 112 20.20 6.42 1.98
CA PHE A 112 19.93 5.87 0.65
C PHE A 112 21.16 5.85 -0.26
N GLY A 113 21.34 6.78 -1.17
CA GLY A 113 22.32 6.74 -2.23
C GLY A 113 23.76 6.41 -1.78
N LYS A 114 24.22 6.97 -0.68
CA LYS A 114 25.54 6.65 -0.09
C LYS A 114 25.62 5.22 0.42
N GLN A 115 24.49 4.56 0.66
CA GLN A 115 24.39 3.17 1.10
C GLN A 115 24.13 2.20 -0.06
N GLY A 116 24.10 2.68 -1.31
CA GLY A 116 23.87 1.86 -2.50
C GLY A 116 22.40 1.52 -2.76
N TYR A 117 21.49 2.31 -2.23
CA TYR A 117 20.04 2.14 -2.43
C TYR A 117 19.42 3.41 -3.01
N ASP A 118 18.43 3.24 -3.87
CA ASP A 118 17.55 4.30 -4.31
C ASP A 118 16.57 4.69 -3.20
N ARG A 119 16.06 5.90 -3.28
CA ARG A 119 14.86 6.33 -2.55
C ARG A 119 13.65 5.78 -3.30
N GLY A 120 13.36 4.50 -3.08
CA GLY A 120 12.24 3.82 -3.71
C GLY A 120 10.93 4.30 -3.10
N HIS A 121 10.03 4.79 -3.95
CA HIS A 121 8.69 5.19 -3.52
C HIS A 121 7.85 3.96 -3.17
N LEU A 122 7.03 4.04 -2.12
CA LEU A 122 5.92 3.13 -1.90
C LEU A 122 4.68 3.62 -2.68
N CYS A 123 4.20 4.84 -2.44
CA CYS A 123 3.27 5.50 -3.35
C CYS A 123 4.08 6.26 -4.40
N ALA A 124 4.10 5.79 -5.64
CA ALA A 124 4.91 6.40 -6.68
C ALA A 124 4.43 7.82 -7.03
N SER A 125 5.36 8.71 -7.42
CA SER A 125 5.01 10.03 -7.91
C SER A 125 3.98 9.97 -9.04
N ALA A 126 4.13 8.99 -9.95
CA ALA A 126 3.18 8.78 -11.04
C ALA A 126 1.78 8.30 -10.58
N ASP A 127 1.63 7.82 -9.35
CA ASP A 127 0.32 7.46 -8.78
C ASP A 127 -0.48 8.70 -8.38
N ARG A 128 0.18 9.86 -8.15
CA ARG A 128 -0.40 11.08 -7.58
C ARG A 128 -0.14 12.30 -8.45
N LEU A 129 -0.69 12.32 -9.67
CA LEU A 129 -0.52 13.41 -10.63
C LEU A 129 -1.76 14.32 -10.75
N TYR A 130 -2.77 14.15 -9.91
CA TYR A 130 -4.00 14.94 -10.02
C TYR A 130 -3.87 16.36 -9.43
N SER A 131 -2.91 16.61 -8.54
CA SER A 131 -2.53 17.97 -8.12
C SER A 131 -1.06 18.04 -7.74
N ARG A 132 -0.50 19.27 -7.74
CA ARG A 132 0.90 19.51 -7.37
C ARG A 132 1.19 19.07 -5.94
N GLU A 133 0.35 19.47 -4.99
CA GLU A 133 0.50 19.17 -3.58
C GLU A 133 0.58 17.65 -3.31
N VAL A 134 -0.32 16.86 -3.86
CA VAL A 134 -0.27 15.39 -3.65
C VAL A 134 0.94 14.75 -4.30
N ASN A 135 1.42 15.31 -5.42
CA ASN A 135 2.64 14.82 -6.04
C ASN A 135 3.85 15.11 -5.16
N GLU A 136 3.95 16.29 -4.57
CA GLU A 136 5.02 16.67 -3.63
C GLU A 136 4.99 15.82 -2.36
N GLN A 137 3.81 15.49 -1.82
CA GLN A 137 3.67 14.58 -0.67
C GLN A 137 4.30 13.20 -0.93
N THR A 138 4.34 12.73 -2.20
CA THR A 138 4.99 11.45 -2.51
C THR A 138 6.50 11.46 -2.27
N PHE A 139 7.12 12.62 -2.12
CA PHE A 139 8.57 12.78 -1.88
C PHE A 139 8.94 12.85 -0.39
N TYR A 140 7.99 12.70 0.53
CA TYR A 140 8.30 12.58 1.94
C TYR A 140 9.12 11.32 2.24
N TYR A 141 10.11 11.44 3.14
CA TYR A 141 10.94 10.30 3.54
C TYR A 141 10.15 9.15 4.18
N THR A 142 8.98 9.41 4.73
CA THR A 142 8.06 8.37 5.24
C THR A 142 7.48 7.48 4.14
N ASN A 143 7.45 7.98 2.91
CA ASN A 143 7.05 7.24 1.71
C ASN A 143 8.24 6.52 1.03
N MET A 144 9.47 6.68 1.55
CA MET A 144 10.68 6.13 0.94
C MET A 144 11.11 4.84 1.59
N SER A 145 11.46 3.87 0.77
CA SER A 145 12.07 2.59 1.15
C SER A 145 13.40 2.39 0.43
N PRO A 146 14.42 1.78 1.07
CA PRO A 146 15.69 1.52 0.40
C PRO A 146 15.52 0.41 -0.64
N GLN A 147 15.55 0.78 -1.90
CA GLN A 147 15.42 -0.16 -3.03
C GLN A 147 16.71 -0.24 -3.83
N ARG A 148 17.10 -1.46 -4.23
CA ARG A 148 18.20 -1.66 -5.19
C ARG A 148 17.79 -1.08 -6.54
N ASN A 149 18.72 -0.41 -7.22
CA ASN A 149 18.41 0.29 -8.46
C ASN A 149 17.77 -0.61 -9.53
N LYS A 150 18.33 -1.81 -9.79
CA LYS A 150 17.78 -2.72 -10.79
C LYS A 150 16.41 -3.29 -10.42
N PHE A 151 16.10 -3.38 -9.14
CA PHE A 151 14.74 -3.71 -8.67
C PHE A 151 13.80 -2.54 -8.89
N ASN A 152 14.18 -1.36 -8.37
CA ASN A 152 13.38 -0.14 -8.41
C ASN A 152 13.03 0.30 -9.85
N THR A 153 14.02 0.30 -10.74
CA THR A 153 13.86 0.70 -12.14
C THR A 153 13.47 -0.46 -13.09
N GLY A 154 13.42 -1.67 -12.57
CA GLY A 154 13.11 -2.89 -13.30
C GLY A 154 11.71 -3.42 -13.04
N ILE A 155 11.64 -4.62 -12.47
CA ILE A 155 10.37 -5.35 -12.29
C ILE A 155 9.36 -4.59 -11.41
N TRP A 156 9.83 -3.84 -10.40
CA TRP A 156 8.95 -3.02 -9.56
C TRP A 156 8.31 -1.89 -10.36
N LEU A 157 9.10 -1.14 -11.14
CA LEU A 157 8.59 -0.10 -12.05
C LEU A 157 7.60 -0.68 -13.08
N THR A 158 7.86 -1.89 -13.58
CA THR A 158 6.94 -2.57 -14.51
C THR A 158 5.59 -2.84 -13.85
N LEU A 159 5.59 -3.34 -12.59
CA LEU A 159 4.35 -3.55 -11.84
C LEU A 159 3.63 -2.22 -11.56
N GLU A 160 4.35 -1.19 -11.15
CA GLU A 160 3.77 0.16 -10.92
C GLU A 160 3.10 0.69 -12.19
N GLY A 161 3.75 0.59 -13.33
CA GLY A 161 3.17 1.01 -14.62
C GLY A 161 1.90 0.24 -14.98
N GLN A 162 1.86 -1.06 -14.69
CA GLN A 162 0.67 -1.87 -14.91
C GLN A 162 -0.49 -1.47 -13.98
N VAL A 163 -0.21 -1.26 -12.69
CA VAL A 163 -1.21 -0.78 -11.70
C VAL A 163 -1.75 0.60 -12.08
N GLN A 164 -0.87 1.50 -12.52
CA GLN A 164 -1.27 2.82 -13.03
C GLN A 164 -2.16 2.71 -14.27
N SER A 165 -1.87 1.79 -15.18
CA SER A 165 -2.72 1.53 -16.36
C SER A 165 -4.14 1.10 -15.93
N TRP A 166 -4.25 0.15 -15.00
CA TRP A 166 -5.55 -0.26 -14.45
C TRP A 166 -6.26 0.87 -13.73
N GLY A 167 -5.55 1.62 -12.88
CA GLY A 167 -6.12 2.74 -12.13
C GLY A 167 -6.64 3.86 -13.03
N ARG A 168 -5.92 4.20 -14.09
CA ARG A 168 -6.34 5.23 -15.05
C ARG A 168 -7.49 4.79 -15.93
N SER A 169 -7.71 3.48 -16.09
CA SER A 169 -8.87 2.94 -16.81
C SER A 169 -10.19 3.02 -16.03
N CYS A 170 -10.17 3.36 -14.74
CA CYS A 170 -11.37 3.51 -13.91
C CYS A 170 -12.38 4.48 -14.55
N THR A 171 -13.63 4.08 -14.60
CA THR A 171 -14.75 4.96 -14.97
C THR A 171 -15.28 5.73 -13.74
N SER A 172 -16.39 6.45 -13.86
CA SER A 172 -16.97 7.19 -12.74
C SER A 172 -17.51 6.30 -11.61
N SER A 173 -17.78 5.02 -11.90
CA SER A 173 -18.28 4.03 -10.93
C SER A 173 -17.21 3.04 -10.44
N ASP A 174 -16.00 3.14 -10.99
CA ASP A 174 -14.92 2.21 -10.69
C ASP A 174 -13.94 2.79 -9.67
N THR A 175 -13.32 1.92 -8.90
CA THR A 175 -12.23 2.29 -7.98
C THR A 175 -11.22 1.15 -7.89
N LEU A 176 -9.95 1.47 -8.09
CA LEU A 176 -8.84 0.58 -7.79
C LEU A 176 -8.21 0.99 -6.47
N TYR A 177 -8.35 0.15 -5.44
CA TYR A 177 -7.70 0.30 -4.15
C TYR A 177 -6.34 -0.39 -4.19
N VAL A 178 -5.33 0.28 -3.67
CA VAL A 178 -3.92 -0.16 -3.74
C VAL A 178 -3.30 -0.06 -2.36
N VAL A 179 -2.68 -1.15 -1.92
CA VAL A 179 -1.80 -1.17 -0.74
C VAL A 179 -0.42 -1.63 -1.18
N LYS A 180 0.61 -0.89 -0.81
CA LYS A 180 2.01 -1.22 -1.11
C LYS A 180 2.83 -1.26 0.17
N GLY A 181 3.82 -2.13 0.24
CA GLY A 181 4.74 -2.15 1.36
C GLY A 181 6.03 -2.92 1.10
N GLY A 182 6.96 -2.75 2.03
CA GLY A 182 8.17 -3.57 2.13
C GLY A 182 8.17 -4.29 3.47
N THR A 183 8.75 -5.48 3.52
CA THR A 183 8.76 -6.31 4.73
C THR A 183 9.72 -5.76 5.79
N ILE A 184 9.19 -5.44 6.96
CA ILE A 184 9.98 -4.88 8.08
C ILE A 184 9.72 -5.58 9.42
N ASP A 185 8.80 -6.54 9.47
CA ASP A 185 8.31 -7.10 10.73
C ASP A 185 9.00 -8.39 11.15
N LYS A 186 9.18 -9.32 10.22
CA LYS A 186 9.78 -10.62 10.48
C LYS A 186 11.28 -10.57 10.12
N GLU A 187 12.15 -11.03 11.02
CA GLU A 187 13.62 -10.95 10.84
C GLU A 187 14.09 -11.71 9.58
N ASP A 188 13.50 -12.83 9.27
CA ASP A 188 13.80 -13.62 8.07
C ASP A 188 13.36 -12.93 6.76
N GLN A 189 12.51 -11.90 6.86
CA GLN A 189 12.07 -11.06 5.76
C GLN A 189 12.80 -9.71 5.71
N ILE A 190 13.81 -9.49 6.53
CA ILE A 190 14.71 -8.35 6.49
C ILE A 190 15.99 -8.78 5.77
N ARG A 191 16.40 -8.00 4.76
CA ARG A 191 17.63 -8.25 4.00
C ARG A 191 18.89 -7.83 4.77
N GLY A 192 18.77 -6.83 5.62
CA GLY A 192 19.83 -6.21 6.37
C GLY A 192 19.41 -4.85 6.92
N TYR A 193 20.35 -4.05 7.34
CA TYR A 193 20.11 -2.77 7.98
C TYR A 193 21.06 -1.71 7.45
N ILE A 194 20.55 -0.51 7.16
CA ILE A 194 21.37 0.63 6.73
C ILE A 194 22.37 0.96 7.84
N SER A 195 23.66 1.00 7.51
CA SER A 195 24.76 1.28 8.44
C SER A 195 24.76 0.39 9.70
N ASN A 196 24.23 -0.84 9.60
CA ASN A 196 24.00 -1.75 10.73
C ASN A 196 23.09 -1.21 11.83
N ASP A 197 22.34 -0.17 11.56
CA ASP A 197 21.34 0.42 12.48
C ASP A 197 20.03 -0.36 12.39
N ARG A 198 19.69 -1.11 13.41
CA ARG A 198 18.48 -1.95 13.47
C ARG A 198 17.16 -1.15 13.38
N SER A 199 17.23 0.14 13.60
CA SER A 199 16.08 1.03 13.34
C SER A 199 15.87 1.37 11.86
N LYS A 200 16.71 0.83 10.97
CA LYS A 200 16.68 1.13 9.53
C LYS A 200 16.71 -0.15 8.68
N PRO A 201 15.70 -1.03 8.81
CA PRO A 201 15.66 -2.27 8.05
C PRO A 201 15.62 -2.02 6.55
N ILE A 202 16.21 -2.95 5.80
CA ILE A 202 16.12 -3.05 4.35
C ILE A 202 15.18 -4.22 4.07
N PRO A 203 14.00 -3.99 3.46
CA PRO A 203 13.08 -5.07 3.13
C PRO A 203 13.72 -6.14 2.24
N ARG A 204 13.44 -7.41 2.52
CA ARG A 204 13.79 -8.52 1.64
C ARG A 204 12.76 -8.71 0.54
N TYR A 205 11.50 -8.35 0.82
CA TYR A 205 10.40 -8.46 -0.12
C TYR A 205 9.62 -7.16 -0.18
N TYR A 206 9.04 -6.91 -1.36
CA TYR A 206 8.05 -5.86 -1.58
C TYR A 206 6.76 -6.49 -2.09
N TYR A 207 5.65 -5.88 -1.75
CA TYR A 207 4.34 -6.40 -2.10
C TYR A 207 3.37 -5.28 -2.52
N MET A 208 2.36 -5.70 -3.27
CA MET A 208 1.15 -4.91 -3.53
C MET A 208 -0.07 -5.79 -3.33
N ALA A 209 -1.10 -5.25 -2.67
CA ALA A 209 -2.44 -5.81 -2.61
C ALA A 209 -3.37 -4.88 -3.39
N LEU A 210 -4.15 -5.43 -4.30
CA LEU A 210 -5.06 -4.70 -5.18
C LEU A 210 -6.47 -5.23 -5.03
N LEU A 211 -7.42 -4.31 -4.86
CA LEU A 211 -8.85 -4.59 -4.91
C LEU A 211 -9.48 -3.66 -5.95
N PHE A 212 -10.10 -4.22 -6.98
CA PHE A 212 -10.77 -3.45 -8.02
C PHE A 212 -12.28 -3.60 -7.91
N LYS A 213 -12.95 -2.50 -7.58
CA LYS A 213 -14.40 -2.36 -7.66
C LYS A 213 -14.76 -1.82 -9.04
N LYS A 214 -15.54 -2.57 -9.81
CA LYS A 214 -16.06 -2.19 -11.12
C LYS A 214 -17.60 -2.26 -11.11
N GLY A 215 -18.25 -1.13 -10.98
CA GLY A 215 -19.67 -1.10 -10.65
C GLY A 215 -19.93 -1.83 -9.33
N ASP A 216 -20.74 -2.88 -9.37
CA ASP A 216 -21.06 -3.72 -8.21
C ASP A 216 -20.17 -5.00 -8.13
N SER A 217 -19.27 -5.19 -9.09
CA SER A 217 -18.37 -6.34 -9.14
C SER A 217 -17.02 -6.02 -8.51
N PHE A 218 -16.41 -7.04 -7.90
CA PHE A 218 -15.10 -6.94 -7.26
C PHE A 218 -14.16 -8.01 -7.76
N LYS A 219 -12.87 -7.70 -7.80
CA LYS A 219 -11.78 -8.66 -7.98
C LYS A 219 -10.57 -8.22 -7.20
N ALA A 220 -9.80 -9.17 -6.70
CA ALA A 220 -8.58 -8.91 -5.96
C ALA A 220 -7.41 -9.71 -6.54
N ILE A 221 -6.19 -9.21 -6.32
CA ILE A 221 -4.93 -9.87 -6.64
C ILE A 221 -3.83 -9.25 -5.77
N ALA A 222 -2.83 -10.04 -5.44
CA ALA A 222 -1.64 -9.53 -4.79
C ALA A 222 -0.38 -9.89 -5.57
N PHE A 223 0.71 -9.19 -5.25
CA PHE A 223 2.04 -9.43 -5.81
C PHE A 223 3.07 -9.48 -4.69
N TRP A 224 4.01 -10.44 -4.80
CA TRP A 224 5.10 -10.63 -3.86
C TRP A 224 6.42 -10.77 -4.61
N MET A 225 7.33 -9.83 -4.39
CA MET A 225 8.58 -9.73 -5.13
C MET A 225 9.79 -9.73 -4.20
N GLU A 226 10.76 -10.59 -4.45
CA GLU A 226 12.04 -10.51 -3.76
C GLU A 226 12.81 -9.27 -4.21
N HIS A 227 13.36 -8.56 -3.25
CA HIS A 227 14.19 -7.36 -3.45
C HIS A 227 15.59 -7.76 -3.94
N THR A 228 15.74 -7.99 -5.23
CA THR A 228 16.97 -8.49 -5.87
C THR A 228 17.27 -7.75 -7.17
N ASP A 229 18.54 -7.73 -7.57
CA ASP A 229 18.97 -7.22 -8.88
C ASP A 229 18.76 -8.22 -10.02
N SER A 230 18.42 -9.46 -9.67
CA SER A 230 18.19 -10.56 -10.61
C SER A 230 16.82 -11.19 -10.34
N PRO A 231 15.75 -10.57 -10.86
CA PRO A 231 14.39 -11.08 -10.66
C PRO A 231 14.25 -12.48 -11.27
N LYS A 232 13.43 -13.33 -10.64
CA LYS A 232 13.17 -14.69 -11.11
C LYS A 232 12.47 -14.76 -12.47
N SER A 233 11.78 -13.70 -12.84
CA SER A 233 11.03 -13.57 -14.09
C SER A 233 10.89 -12.10 -14.49
N THR A 234 10.67 -11.86 -15.79
CA THR A 234 10.24 -10.55 -16.31
C THR A 234 8.72 -10.45 -16.44
N LYS A 235 7.99 -11.55 -16.24
CA LYS A 235 6.53 -11.58 -16.31
C LYS A 235 5.92 -11.32 -14.95
N LEU A 236 5.01 -10.37 -14.87
CA LEU A 236 4.34 -9.99 -13.61
C LEU A 236 3.49 -11.13 -13.04
N VAL A 237 2.89 -11.95 -13.90
CA VAL A 237 2.08 -13.09 -13.49
C VAL A 237 2.82 -14.08 -12.58
N ASP A 238 4.13 -14.22 -12.73
CA ASP A 238 4.95 -15.13 -11.92
C ASP A 238 5.13 -14.65 -10.46
N TYR A 239 4.70 -13.44 -10.16
CA TYR A 239 4.73 -12.82 -8.81
C TYR A 239 3.33 -12.69 -8.20
N ALA A 240 2.29 -13.07 -8.95
CA ALA A 240 0.92 -12.97 -8.50
C ALA A 240 0.59 -14.05 -7.46
N LEU A 241 -0.24 -13.68 -6.49
CA LEU A 241 -0.78 -14.57 -5.46
C LEU A 241 -2.15 -14.05 -5.00
N SER A 242 -2.85 -14.85 -4.19
CA SER A 242 -4.09 -14.43 -3.56
C SER A 242 -3.84 -13.44 -2.42
N ILE A 243 -4.87 -12.74 -1.97
CA ILE A 243 -4.78 -11.87 -0.78
C ILE A 243 -4.49 -12.72 0.46
N ASP A 244 -5.18 -13.86 0.64
CA ASP A 244 -4.93 -14.81 1.74
C ASP A 244 -3.44 -15.23 1.83
N GLU A 245 -2.82 -15.57 0.69
CA GLU A 245 -1.40 -15.92 0.65
C GLU A 245 -0.48 -14.74 1.01
N LEU A 246 -0.87 -13.51 0.64
CA LEU A 246 -0.12 -12.31 1.04
C LEU A 246 -0.26 -12.05 2.53
N GLU A 247 -1.44 -12.25 3.11
CA GLU A 247 -1.70 -12.10 4.54
C GLU A 247 -0.88 -13.10 5.37
N GLU A 248 -0.79 -14.36 4.95
CA GLU A 248 0.07 -15.35 5.59
C GLU A 248 1.54 -14.92 5.61
N LYS A 249 2.01 -14.33 4.50
CA LYS A 249 3.40 -13.84 4.38
C LYS A 249 3.66 -12.63 5.24
N THR A 250 2.75 -11.65 5.23
CA THR A 250 2.97 -10.34 5.87
C THR A 250 2.47 -10.30 7.32
N GLY A 251 1.40 -11.03 7.63
CA GLY A 251 0.65 -10.90 8.88
C GLY A 251 -0.24 -9.65 8.92
N ILE A 252 -0.46 -9.00 7.77
CA ILE A 252 -1.34 -7.84 7.59
C ILE A 252 -2.67 -8.35 7.07
N ASP A 253 -3.77 -7.90 7.65
CA ASP A 253 -5.13 -8.15 7.23
C ASP A 253 -5.54 -7.03 6.25
N PHE A 254 -5.71 -7.38 4.97
CA PHE A 254 -6.04 -6.43 3.90
C PHE A 254 -7.55 -6.32 3.71
N PHE A 255 -8.02 -5.12 3.36
CA PHE A 255 -9.42 -4.82 3.04
C PHE A 255 -10.46 -5.22 4.10
N PRO A 256 -10.17 -5.13 5.42
CA PRO A 256 -11.04 -5.60 6.50
C PRO A 256 -12.39 -4.87 6.59
N SER A 257 -12.61 -3.83 5.80
CA SER A 257 -13.88 -3.10 5.73
C SER A 257 -14.89 -3.72 4.76
N LEU A 258 -14.52 -4.77 4.02
CA LEU A 258 -15.46 -5.58 3.27
C LEU A 258 -16.29 -6.44 4.23
N ASN A 259 -17.52 -6.82 3.83
CA ASN A 259 -18.23 -7.81 4.62
C ASN A 259 -17.57 -9.20 4.50
N ASP A 260 -17.62 -10.00 5.57
CA ASP A 260 -16.90 -11.26 5.70
C ASP A 260 -17.12 -12.24 4.52
N ASN A 261 -18.34 -12.29 3.95
CA ASN A 261 -18.65 -13.22 2.85
C ASN A 261 -17.95 -12.77 1.55
N LEU A 262 -17.97 -11.47 1.25
CA LEU A 262 -17.33 -10.90 0.08
C LEU A 262 -15.81 -10.96 0.21
N GLU A 263 -15.30 -10.58 1.37
CA GLU A 263 -13.89 -10.60 1.70
C GLU A 263 -13.31 -12.01 1.55
N ASN A 264 -13.90 -13.01 2.23
CA ASN A 264 -13.47 -14.41 2.13
C ASN A 264 -13.42 -14.93 0.68
N ALA A 265 -14.41 -14.56 -0.14
CA ALA A 265 -14.48 -15.01 -1.52
C ALA A 265 -13.41 -14.35 -2.41
N LEU A 266 -13.09 -13.07 -2.15
CA LEU A 266 -12.11 -12.30 -2.94
C LEU A 266 -10.67 -12.61 -2.55
N GLU A 267 -10.42 -12.90 -1.27
CA GLU A 267 -9.08 -13.14 -0.74
C GLU A 267 -8.55 -14.54 -1.05
N ALA A 268 -9.45 -15.54 -1.09
CA ALA A 268 -9.06 -16.93 -1.27
C ALA A 268 -8.49 -17.25 -2.65
N THR A 269 -8.86 -16.49 -3.69
CA THR A 269 -8.48 -16.80 -5.07
C THR A 269 -8.29 -15.55 -5.92
N TYR A 270 -7.57 -15.70 -7.03
CA TYR A 270 -7.46 -14.66 -8.05
C TYR A 270 -7.51 -15.28 -9.45
N SER A 271 -7.80 -14.45 -10.45
CA SER A 271 -7.77 -14.86 -11.85
C SER A 271 -6.91 -13.87 -12.64
N THR A 272 -5.82 -14.34 -13.21
CA THR A 272 -4.91 -13.52 -14.04
C THR A 272 -5.63 -12.96 -15.26
N LYS A 273 -6.54 -13.74 -15.87
CA LYS A 273 -7.36 -13.32 -17.01
C LYS A 273 -8.28 -12.14 -16.72
N ALA A 274 -8.62 -11.92 -15.44
CA ALA A 274 -9.42 -10.77 -15.02
C ALA A 274 -8.62 -9.45 -15.05
N TRP A 275 -7.28 -9.50 -15.17
CA TRP A 275 -6.38 -8.36 -15.11
C TRP A 275 -5.69 -8.15 -16.45
N PRO A 276 -6.23 -7.28 -17.33
CA PRO A 276 -5.71 -7.09 -18.70
C PRO A 276 -4.22 -6.69 -18.69
N GLY A 277 -3.43 -7.34 -19.56
CA GLY A 277 -2.00 -7.06 -19.70
C GLY A 277 -1.11 -7.69 -18.61
N LEU A 278 -1.64 -8.62 -17.80
CA LEU A 278 -0.86 -9.34 -16.79
C LEU A 278 -0.14 -10.57 -17.38
N GLU A 279 -0.65 -11.18 -18.44
CA GLU A 279 -0.10 -12.38 -19.12
C GLU A 279 1.09 -12.08 -20.01
#